data_1cc0b70258ad2009ef4230b67ea598e2
#
_entry.id   1cc0b70258ad2009ef4230b67ea598e2
#
_cell.length_a   1.000
_cell.length_b   1.000
_cell.length_c   1.000
_cell.angle_alpha   90.00
_cell.angle_beta   90.00
_cell.angle_gamma   90.00
#
_symmetry.space_group_name_H-M   'P 1'
#
loop_
_entity.id
_entity.type
_entity.pdbx_description
1 polymer ?
#
loop_
_entity_poly.entity_id
_entity_poly.type
_entity_poly.pdbx_seq_one_letter_code
_entity_poly.pdbx_strand_id
1 'polypeptide(L)'
;MIFYLSGTGNTRWVAEQLSATLGERLVDITQSLSVICEFELQEGETLGFCFPVHAWRPPMLMRRFLSQLHLRFAPNTPKPYCWSVFTQGDTAGQTVKFLQNDLRAMATPVQACFFASVAMPNTYIGFAKMDVDVPEVVEGKLKAAEQRVKALGQRIVNREEGVYDVKEGALAWFNSVVIGSGFTKWISDKAFWVAEQCVRCGKCAEACPVGDIDFQQGKLPQWKHNGLCMNCFSCYHHCPAHAI
;
A
#
# COMPACT_ATOMS: atom_id res chain seq x y z
N MET A 1 -7.51 -1.77 14.91
CA MET A 1 -7.70 -2.39 13.56
C MET A 1 -6.78 -1.71 12.55
N ILE A 2 -6.08 -2.48 11.72
CA ILE A 2 -5.13 -1.96 10.71
C ILE A 2 -5.58 -2.41 9.32
N PHE A 3 -5.97 -1.47 8.48
CA PHE A 3 -6.22 -1.70 7.05
C PHE A 3 -4.92 -1.58 6.26
N TYR A 4 -4.59 -2.58 5.46
CA TYR A 4 -3.39 -2.50 4.65
C TYR A 4 -3.60 -2.89 3.19
N LEU A 5 -2.77 -2.28 2.33
CA LEU A 5 -2.62 -2.61 0.92
C LEU A 5 -1.15 -2.93 0.66
N SER A 6 -0.87 -4.06 0.05
CA SER A 6 0.50 -4.41 -0.34
C SER A 6 0.54 -5.04 -1.73
N GLY A 7 1.49 -4.59 -2.56
CA GLY A 7 1.77 -5.21 -3.86
C GLY A 7 2.80 -6.33 -3.73
N THR A 8 4.01 -5.99 -3.35
CA THR A 8 5.19 -6.87 -3.35
C THR A 8 5.63 -7.37 -1.98
N GLY A 9 4.84 -7.12 -0.92
CA GLY A 9 5.11 -7.59 0.43
C GLY A 9 5.67 -6.55 1.39
N ASN A 10 6.35 -5.51 0.95
CA ASN A 10 6.96 -4.49 1.80
C ASN A 10 5.99 -3.89 2.83
N THR A 11 4.82 -3.42 2.38
CA THR A 11 3.83 -2.83 3.28
C THR A 11 3.16 -3.88 4.18
N ARG A 12 2.95 -5.08 3.66
CA ARG A 12 2.41 -6.18 4.46
C ARG A 12 3.31 -6.47 5.65
N TRP A 13 4.63 -6.59 5.42
CA TRP A 13 5.59 -6.80 6.50
C TRP A 13 5.51 -5.68 7.55
N VAL A 14 5.47 -4.39 7.14
CA VAL A 14 5.33 -3.26 8.07
C VAL A 14 4.04 -3.37 8.87
N ALA A 15 2.92 -3.67 8.22
CA ALA A 15 1.62 -3.80 8.87
C ALA A 15 1.58 -4.97 9.87
N GLU A 16 2.19 -6.11 9.53
CA GLU A 16 2.33 -7.28 10.42
C GLU A 16 3.16 -6.95 11.67
N GLN A 17 4.28 -6.22 11.53
CA GLN A 17 5.10 -5.80 12.69
C GLN A 17 4.33 -4.83 13.60
N LEU A 18 3.61 -3.88 13.02
CA LEU A 18 2.77 -2.95 13.80
C LEU A 18 1.61 -3.68 14.47
N SER A 19 0.94 -4.60 13.76
CA SER A 19 -0.12 -5.44 14.33
C SER A 19 0.35 -6.24 15.53
N ALA A 20 1.52 -6.88 15.42
CA ALA A 20 2.11 -7.64 16.53
C ALA A 20 2.45 -6.74 17.73
N THR A 21 2.94 -5.51 17.49
CA THR A 21 3.28 -4.55 18.54
C THR A 21 2.05 -3.99 19.26
N LEU A 22 0.97 -3.73 18.49
CA LEU A 22 -0.25 -3.08 18.99
C LEU A 22 -1.31 -4.09 19.49
N GLY A 23 -1.16 -5.38 19.16
CA GLY A 23 -2.20 -6.40 19.40
C GLY A 23 -3.45 -6.19 18.55
N GLU A 24 -3.33 -5.52 17.40
CA GLU A 24 -4.46 -5.14 16.56
C GLU A 24 -4.64 -6.05 15.35
N ARG A 25 -5.89 -6.28 14.98
CA ARG A 25 -6.22 -7.11 13.81
C ARG A 25 -5.86 -6.44 12.49
N LEU A 26 -5.38 -7.25 11.54
CA LEU A 26 -5.07 -6.83 10.18
C LEU A 26 -6.24 -7.09 9.24
N VAL A 27 -6.48 -6.16 8.32
CA VAL A 27 -7.46 -6.29 7.23
C VAL A 27 -6.77 -5.99 5.91
N ASP A 28 -6.66 -7.01 5.05
CA ASP A 28 -6.21 -6.84 3.68
C ASP A 28 -7.35 -6.25 2.83
N ILE A 29 -7.16 -5.02 2.38
CA ILE A 29 -8.21 -4.31 1.64
C ILE A 29 -8.45 -4.89 0.25
N THR A 30 -7.53 -5.67 -0.31
CA THR A 30 -7.70 -6.29 -1.64
C THR A 30 -8.87 -7.26 -1.68
N GLN A 31 -9.24 -7.84 -0.55
CA GLN A 31 -10.37 -8.74 -0.40
C GLN A 31 -11.73 -8.01 -0.31
N SER A 32 -11.71 -6.68 -0.22
CA SER A 32 -12.90 -5.86 0.05
C SER A 32 -13.17 -4.79 -1.01
N LEU A 33 -12.56 -4.88 -2.20
CA LEU A 33 -12.60 -3.81 -3.22
C LEU A 33 -13.90 -3.77 -4.05
N SER A 34 -14.74 -4.79 -3.98
CA SER A 34 -15.91 -4.95 -4.86
C SER A 34 -17.25 -4.61 -4.22
N VAL A 35 -17.28 -4.34 -2.92
CA VAL A 35 -18.49 -4.13 -2.13
C VAL A 35 -18.34 -2.97 -1.15
N ILE A 36 -19.48 -2.45 -0.65
CA ILE A 36 -19.47 -1.55 0.51
C ILE A 36 -18.93 -2.34 1.70
N CYS A 37 -17.89 -1.79 2.33
CA CYS A 37 -17.17 -2.44 3.41
C CYS A 37 -17.62 -1.84 4.74
N GLU A 38 -18.27 -2.63 5.57
CA GLU A 38 -18.64 -2.23 6.93
C GLU A 38 -17.72 -2.92 7.94
N PHE A 39 -17.10 -2.11 8.79
CA PHE A 39 -16.25 -2.60 9.87
C PHE A 39 -16.61 -1.92 11.18
N GLU A 40 -16.63 -2.70 12.25
CA GLU A 40 -16.87 -2.21 13.60
C GLU A 40 -15.54 -2.16 14.35
N LEU A 41 -15.20 -0.97 14.89
CA LEU A 41 -14.11 -0.79 15.83
C LEU A 41 -14.58 -1.14 17.24
N GLN A 42 -13.79 -2.00 17.88
CA GLN A 42 -14.00 -2.35 19.29
C GLN A 42 -13.48 -1.23 20.20
N GLU A 43 -13.95 -1.22 21.44
CA GLU A 43 -13.46 -0.28 22.45
C GLU A 43 -11.95 -0.45 22.64
N GLY A 44 -11.21 0.66 22.61
CA GLY A 44 -9.75 0.66 22.76
C GLY A 44 -8.96 0.40 21.49
N GLU A 45 -9.56 -0.13 20.42
CA GLU A 45 -8.85 -0.30 19.14
C GLU A 45 -8.44 1.06 18.55
N THR A 46 -7.27 1.09 17.93
CA THR A 46 -6.84 2.20 17.08
C THR A 46 -7.28 1.98 15.65
N LEU A 47 -7.20 3.01 14.82
CA LEU A 47 -7.51 2.95 13.40
C LEU A 47 -6.25 3.23 12.58
N GLY A 48 -5.65 2.19 12.03
CA GLY A 48 -4.42 2.26 11.27
C GLY A 48 -4.61 2.08 9.76
N PHE A 49 -3.84 2.82 8.97
CA PHE A 49 -3.78 2.67 7.51
C PHE A 49 -2.34 2.47 7.05
N CYS A 50 -2.05 1.30 6.44
CA CYS A 50 -0.74 0.96 5.89
C CYS A 50 -0.84 0.72 4.37
N PHE A 51 -0.04 1.45 3.57
CA PHE A 51 -0.06 1.30 2.12
C PHE A 51 1.27 1.77 1.50
N PRO A 52 1.61 1.33 0.27
CA PRO A 52 2.76 1.85 -0.44
C PRO A 52 2.45 3.21 -1.06
N VAL A 53 3.45 4.08 -1.18
CA VAL A 53 3.32 5.31 -1.96
C VAL A 53 3.40 4.98 -3.45
N HIS A 54 2.38 5.33 -4.21
CA HIS A 54 2.36 5.22 -5.67
C HIS A 54 2.31 6.61 -6.31
N ALA A 55 3.31 6.92 -7.10
CA ALA A 55 3.43 8.23 -7.76
C ALA A 55 3.18 9.41 -6.79
N TRP A 56 3.82 9.34 -5.61
CA TRP A 56 3.75 10.35 -4.54
C TRP A 56 2.34 10.62 -3.98
N ARG A 57 1.46 9.58 -4.02
CA ARG A 57 0.06 9.61 -3.54
C ARG A 57 -0.31 8.28 -2.90
N PRO A 58 -1.42 8.21 -2.15
CA PRO A 58 -2.03 6.94 -1.82
C PRO A 58 -2.44 6.20 -3.10
N PRO A 59 -2.26 4.87 -3.17
CA PRO A 59 -2.69 4.07 -4.32
C PRO A 59 -4.18 4.26 -4.63
N MET A 60 -4.55 4.19 -5.92
CA MET A 60 -5.95 4.30 -6.34
C MET A 60 -6.87 3.31 -5.63
N LEU A 61 -6.39 2.09 -5.37
CA LEU A 61 -7.19 1.09 -4.66
C LEU A 61 -7.40 1.46 -3.19
N MET A 62 -6.41 2.04 -2.50
CA MET A 62 -6.59 2.55 -1.14
C MET A 62 -7.64 3.67 -1.13
N ARG A 63 -7.58 4.61 -2.07
CA ARG A 63 -8.54 5.71 -2.20
C ARG A 63 -9.96 5.20 -2.50
N ARG A 64 -10.08 4.19 -3.39
CA ARG A 64 -11.35 3.53 -3.67
C ARG A 64 -11.89 2.82 -2.44
N PHE A 65 -11.06 2.08 -1.72
CA PHE A 65 -11.45 1.43 -0.46
C PHE A 65 -11.97 2.45 0.54
N LEU A 66 -11.24 3.56 0.79
CA LEU A 66 -11.67 4.61 1.72
C LEU A 66 -13.03 5.22 1.34
N SER A 67 -13.32 5.38 0.04
CA SER A 67 -14.62 5.88 -0.42
C SER A 67 -15.80 4.91 -0.20
N GLN A 68 -15.50 3.63 0.03
CA GLN A 68 -16.48 2.55 0.25
C GLN A 68 -16.52 2.09 1.71
N LEU A 69 -15.60 2.58 2.54
CA LEU A 69 -15.45 2.17 3.93
C LEU A 69 -16.50 2.86 4.83
N HIS A 70 -17.29 2.05 5.49
CA HIS A 70 -18.22 2.44 6.53
C HIS A 70 -17.72 1.92 7.88
N LEU A 71 -17.41 2.84 8.79
CA LEU A 71 -16.97 2.49 10.14
C LEU A 71 -18.13 2.64 11.11
N ARG A 72 -18.32 1.61 11.93
CA ARG A 72 -19.21 1.65 13.10
C ARG A 72 -18.34 1.71 14.35
N PHE A 73 -18.75 2.53 15.31
CA PHE A 73 -18.11 2.64 16.61
C PHE A 73 -19.07 2.14 17.67
N ALA A 74 -18.57 1.46 18.69
CA ALA A 74 -19.39 1.07 19.82
C ALA A 74 -20.05 2.32 20.46
N PRO A 75 -21.28 2.22 20.99
CA PRO A 75 -21.95 3.34 21.64
C PRO A 75 -21.08 3.96 22.74
N ASN A 76 -21.02 5.29 22.77
CA ASN A 76 -20.21 6.06 23.71
C ASN A 76 -18.68 5.90 23.57
N THR A 77 -18.20 5.30 22.48
CA THR A 77 -16.77 5.21 22.21
C THR A 77 -16.25 6.57 21.72
N PRO A 78 -15.17 7.11 22.31
CA PRO A 78 -14.53 8.32 21.79
C PRO A 78 -14.00 8.06 20.38
N LYS A 79 -13.78 9.14 19.60
CA LYS A 79 -13.16 9.02 18.28
C LYS A 79 -11.87 8.20 18.37
N PRO A 80 -11.67 7.20 17.50
CA PRO A 80 -10.49 6.34 17.59
C PRO A 80 -9.22 7.16 17.35
N TYR A 81 -8.14 6.79 18.04
CA TYR A 81 -6.82 7.25 17.67
C TYR A 81 -6.49 6.73 16.27
N CYS A 82 -6.35 7.65 15.32
CA CYS A 82 -6.17 7.32 13.91
C CYS A 82 -4.76 7.68 13.44
N TRP A 83 -4.10 6.73 12.77
CA TRP A 83 -2.73 6.86 12.32
C TRP A 83 -2.52 6.26 10.93
N SER A 84 -1.44 6.66 10.26
CA SER A 84 -1.01 6.05 9.01
C SER A 84 0.50 5.90 8.95
N VAL A 85 0.94 4.69 8.58
CA VAL A 85 2.34 4.38 8.28
C VAL A 85 2.39 3.82 6.86
N PHE A 86 3.12 4.47 5.97
CA PHE A 86 3.21 4.06 4.57
C PHE A 86 4.65 3.79 4.14
N THR A 87 4.80 2.88 3.18
CA THR A 87 6.10 2.50 2.64
C THR A 87 6.40 3.29 1.37
N GLN A 88 7.67 3.64 1.19
CA GLN A 88 8.16 4.39 0.03
C GLN A 88 9.54 3.89 -0.37
N GLY A 89 9.90 4.02 -1.65
CA GLY A 89 11.26 3.79 -2.12
C GLY A 89 12.19 4.92 -1.66
N ASP A 90 11.83 6.16 -2.01
CA ASP A 90 12.65 7.35 -1.75
C ASP A 90 11.89 8.45 -1.01
N THR A 91 10.79 8.94 -1.57
CA THR A 91 10.01 10.07 -1.05
C THR A 91 8.52 9.87 -1.19
N ALA A 92 7.75 10.47 -0.27
CA ALA A 92 6.30 10.31 -0.21
C ALA A 92 5.52 11.39 -0.97
N GLY A 93 6.16 12.49 -1.34
CA GLY A 93 5.44 13.64 -1.87
C GLY A 93 4.34 14.12 -0.92
N GLN A 94 3.21 14.54 -1.48
CA GLN A 94 2.06 15.01 -0.70
C GLN A 94 1.07 13.89 -0.31
N THR A 95 1.55 12.66 -0.17
CA THR A 95 0.71 11.50 0.21
C THR A 95 -0.19 11.78 1.40
N VAL A 96 0.32 12.42 2.46
CA VAL A 96 -0.46 12.77 3.65
C VAL A 96 -1.61 13.69 3.32
N LYS A 97 -1.39 14.73 2.51
CA LYS A 97 -2.44 15.69 2.13
C LYS A 97 -3.58 15.00 1.36
N PHE A 98 -3.25 14.11 0.44
CA PHE A 98 -4.26 13.33 -0.29
C PHE A 98 -5.00 12.38 0.64
N LEU A 99 -4.29 11.66 1.51
CA LEU A 99 -4.91 10.76 2.50
C LEU A 99 -5.87 11.52 3.43
N GLN A 100 -5.45 12.65 3.98
CA GLN A 100 -6.31 13.46 4.86
C GLN A 100 -7.59 13.92 4.15
N ASN A 101 -7.51 14.28 2.87
CA ASN A 101 -8.69 14.64 2.09
C ASN A 101 -9.62 13.43 1.89
N ASP A 102 -9.06 12.26 1.57
CA ASP A 102 -9.82 11.03 1.40
C ASP A 102 -10.49 10.59 2.72
N LEU A 103 -9.78 10.67 3.86
CA LEU A 103 -10.33 10.36 5.20
C LEU A 103 -11.48 11.30 5.61
N ARG A 104 -11.39 12.59 5.27
CA ARG A 104 -12.49 13.55 5.51
C ARG A 104 -13.71 13.31 4.63
N ALA A 105 -13.50 12.76 3.43
CA ALA A 105 -14.54 12.48 2.46
C ALA A 105 -15.24 11.12 2.65
N MET A 106 -14.79 10.30 3.60
CA MET A 106 -15.41 9.02 3.94
C MET A 106 -16.85 9.19 4.42
N ALA A 107 -17.68 8.15 4.26
CA ALA A 107 -19.04 8.10 4.81
C ALA A 107 -19.04 8.31 6.35
N THR A 108 -18.02 7.78 7.03
CA THR A 108 -17.73 8.04 8.44
C THR A 108 -16.41 8.79 8.53
N PRO A 109 -16.40 10.14 8.50
CA PRO A 109 -15.18 10.93 8.48
C PRO A 109 -14.31 10.71 9.72
N VAL A 110 -13.01 10.48 9.49
CA VAL A 110 -12.00 10.35 10.53
C VAL A 110 -10.86 11.33 10.31
N GLN A 111 -10.12 11.62 11.36
CA GLN A 111 -8.95 12.48 11.30
C GLN A 111 -7.75 11.73 11.87
N ALA A 112 -6.75 11.47 11.03
CA ALA A 112 -5.50 10.90 11.51
C ALA A 112 -4.63 12.00 12.12
N CYS A 113 -3.99 11.67 13.26
CA CYS A 113 -3.14 12.56 14.03
C CYS A 113 -1.67 12.13 14.04
N PHE A 114 -1.36 10.97 13.44
CA PHE A 114 -0.01 10.43 13.34
C PHE A 114 0.26 9.98 11.91
N PHE A 115 1.34 10.49 11.31
CA PHE A 115 1.79 10.11 9.98
C PHE A 115 3.27 9.81 9.98
N ALA A 116 3.65 8.64 9.46
CA ALA A 116 5.05 8.30 9.28
C ALA A 116 5.29 7.55 7.97
N SER A 117 6.50 7.65 7.46
CA SER A 117 6.94 6.87 6.30
C SER A 117 8.11 5.95 6.65
N VAL A 118 8.13 4.79 6.00
CA VAL A 118 9.20 3.79 6.10
C VAL A 118 9.81 3.59 4.72
N ALA A 119 11.12 3.84 4.60
CA ALA A 119 11.85 3.53 3.38
C ALA A 119 12.01 2.01 3.27
N MET A 120 11.60 1.45 2.13
CA MET A 120 11.67 0.02 1.83
C MET A 120 12.39 -0.18 0.49
N PRO A 121 12.89 -1.38 0.21
CA PRO A 121 13.50 -1.69 -1.09
C PRO A 121 12.60 -1.28 -2.25
N ASN A 122 13.20 -0.65 -3.26
CA ASN A 122 12.47 -0.26 -4.47
C ASN A 122 12.09 -1.50 -5.28
N THR A 123 10.83 -1.59 -5.65
CA THR A 123 10.29 -2.68 -6.48
C THR A 123 9.65 -2.17 -7.76
N TYR A 124 9.68 -0.87 -8.01
CA TYR A 124 9.07 -0.27 -9.20
C TYR A 124 10.07 -0.19 -10.35
N ILE A 125 9.72 -0.83 -11.47
CA ILE A 125 10.55 -0.93 -12.69
C ILE A 125 9.84 -0.39 -13.94
N GLY A 126 8.73 0.31 -13.78
CA GLY A 126 7.84 0.71 -14.88
C GLY A 126 8.32 1.89 -15.73
N PHE A 127 9.45 2.53 -15.40
CA PHE A 127 10.04 3.59 -16.21
C PHE A 127 11.45 3.23 -16.66
N ALA A 128 11.83 3.67 -17.85
CA ALA A 128 13.20 3.56 -18.33
C ALA A 128 14.20 4.13 -17.31
N LYS A 129 15.27 3.39 -17.00
CA LYS A 129 16.29 3.71 -15.99
C LYS A 129 15.84 3.56 -14.53
N MET A 130 14.63 3.10 -14.26
CA MET A 130 14.25 2.61 -12.93
C MET A 130 14.53 1.13 -12.84
N ASP A 131 15.11 0.72 -11.72
CA ASP A 131 15.42 -0.68 -11.42
C ASP A 131 15.25 -0.92 -9.93
N VAL A 132 15.29 -2.19 -9.55
CA VAL A 132 15.32 -2.59 -8.15
C VAL A 132 16.63 -2.13 -7.49
N ASP A 133 16.60 -1.95 -6.19
CA ASP A 133 17.82 -1.65 -5.43
C ASP A 133 18.81 -2.81 -5.51
N VAL A 134 20.12 -2.50 -5.52
CA VAL A 134 21.17 -3.51 -5.42
C VAL A 134 21.16 -4.18 -4.04
N PRO A 135 21.67 -5.42 -3.89
CA PRO A 135 21.55 -6.21 -2.65
C PRO A 135 22.00 -5.46 -1.39
N GLU A 136 23.10 -4.72 -1.47
CA GLU A 136 23.66 -3.97 -0.33
C GLU A 136 22.71 -2.85 0.14
N VAL A 137 22.03 -2.18 -0.80
CA VAL A 137 21.02 -1.15 -0.51
C VAL A 137 19.76 -1.80 0.07
N VAL A 138 19.34 -2.94 -0.46
CA VAL A 138 18.21 -3.74 0.06
C VAL A 138 18.46 -4.10 1.52
N GLU A 139 19.61 -4.69 1.85
CA GLU A 139 19.96 -5.08 3.22
C GLU A 139 19.95 -3.88 4.17
N GLY A 140 20.58 -2.78 3.76
CA GLY A 140 20.60 -1.54 4.54
C GLY A 140 19.20 -0.97 4.79
N LYS A 141 18.34 -0.94 3.78
CA LYS A 141 16.94 -0.47 3.92
C LYS A 141 16.13 -1.37 4.84
N LEU A 142 16.24 -2.71 4.72
CA LEU A 142 15.51 -3.64 5.56
C LEU A 142 15.91 -3.54 7.03
N LYS A 143 17.20 -3.46 7.32
CA LYS A 143 17.72 -3.25 8.70
C LYS A 143 17.24 -1.93 9.30
N ALA A 144 17.28 -0.85 8.53
CA ALA A 144 16.78 0.46 8.97
C ALA A 144 15.26 0.44 9.17
N ALA A 145 14.52 -0.24 8.29
CA ALA A 145 13.07 -0.38 8.39
C ALA A 145 12.65 -1.12 9.66
N GLU A 146 13.36 -2.20 10.03
CA GLU A 146 13.09 -2.96 11.26
C GLU A 146 13.17 -2.07 12.50
N GLN A 147 14.26 -1.32 12.65
CA GLN A 147 14.45 -0.41 13.77
C GLN A 147 13.37 0.70 13.78
N ARG A 148 13.09 1.25 12.60
CA ARG A 148 12.11 2.33 12.45
C ARG A 148 10.70 1.86 12.79
N VAL A 149 10.25 0.72 12.27
CA VAL A 149 8.90 0.20 12.53
C VAL A 149 8.71 -0.11 14.01
N LYS A 150 9.72 -0.67 14.67
CA LYS A 150 9.71 -0.89 16.12
C LYS A 150 9.54 0.42 16.89
N ALA A 151 10.31 1.47 16.53
CA ALA A 151 10.20 2.79 17.16
C ALA A 151 8.82 3.43 16.91
N LEU A 152 8.30 3.37 15.67
CA LEU A 152 6.98 3.87 15.32
C LEU A 152 5.87 3.13 16.09
N GLY A 153 5.97 1.80 16.22
CA GLY A 153 5.02 1.01 16.98
C GLY A 153 4.91 1.47 18.43
N GLN A 154 6.04 1.75 19.11
CA GLN A 154 6.02 2.27 20.48
C GLN A 154 5.36 3.66 20.59
N ARG A 155 5.62 4.54 19.62
CA ARG A 155 4.99 5.88 19.57
C ARG A 155 3.48 5.77 19.36
N ILE A 156 3.01 4.83 18.55
CA ILE A 156 1.58 4.57 18.32
C ILE A 156 0.95 3.95 19.58
N VAL A 157 1.62 3.02 20.27
CA VAL A 157 1.18 2.49 21.58
C VAL A 157 0.96 3.63 22.58
N ASN A 158 1.87 4.59 22.60
CA ASN A 158 1.79 5.78 23.45
C ASN A 158 0.75 6.81 22.98
N ARG A 159 0.08 6.54 21.85
CA ARG A 159 -0.92 7.44 21.23
C ARG A 159 -0.39 8.86 21.02
N GLU A 160 0.84 8.98 20.53
CA GLU A 160 1.43 10.28 20.22
C GLU A 160 0.60 11.00 19.15
N GLU A 161 0.25 12.26 19.38
CA GLU A 161 -0.52 13.09 18.45
C GLU A 161 0.34 14.18 17.81
N GLY A 162 -0.14 14.71 16.66
CA GLY A 162 0.55 15.78 15.94
C GLY A 162 1.84 15.33 15.26
N VAL A 163 2.02 14.02 15.07
CA VAL A 163 3.24 13.46 14.47
C VAL A 163 3.19 13.57 12.97
N TYR A 164 4.22 14.16 12.39
CA TYR A 164 4.46 14.25 10.94
C TYR A 164 5.90 13.84 10.64
N ASP A 165 6.14 12.54 10.61
CA ASP A 165 7.47 11.94 10.42
C ASP A 165 7.59 11.30 9.02
N VAL A 166 7.52 12.17 8.00
CA VAL A 166 7.41 11.79 6.58
C VAL A 166 8.49 12.46 5.74
N LYS A 167 9.18 11.67 4.93
CA LYS A 167 10.14 12.18 3.95
C LYS A 167 9.42 12.55 2.66
N GLU A 168 8.98 13.80 2.53
CA GLU A 168 8.25 14.28 1.34
C GLU A 168 9.08 14.43 0.08
N GLY A 169 10.32 14.93 0.23
CA GLY A 169 11.21 15.29 -0.89
C GLY A 169 11.04 16.75 -1.37
N ALA A 170 12.03 17.24 -2.11
CA ALA A 170 12.14 18.67 -2.47
C ALA A 170 11.04 19.17 -3.43
N LEU A 171 10.52 18.31 -4.31
CA LEU A 171 9.51 18.67 -5.32
C LEU A 171 8.14 18.01 -5.01
N ALA A 172 7.79 17.88 -3.74
CA ALA A 172 6.62 17.14 -3.28
C ALA A 172 5.33 17.54 -4.00
N TRP A 173 5.05 18.84 -4.14
CA TRP A 173 3.87 19.32 -4.84
C TRP A 173 3.89 18.96 -6.33
N PHE A 174 4.97 19.27 -7.03
CA PHE A 174 5.10 19.01 -8.46
C PHE A 174 4.99 17.51 -8.77
N ASN A 175 5.72 16.69 -8.03
CA ASN A 175 5.67 15.24 -8.20
C ASN A 175 4.26 14.68 -7.96
N SER A 176 3.59 15.13 -6.90
CA SER A 176 2.27 14.61 -6.55
C SER A 176 1.16 15.16 -7.44
N VAL A 177 1.17 16.48 -7.74
CA VAL A 177 0.05 17.11 -8.44
C VAL A 177 0.21 17.00 -9.96
N VAL A 178 1.40 17.22 -10.49
CA VAL A 178 1.62 17.19 -11.95
C VAL A 178 1.90 15.76 -12.41
N ILE A 179 3.00 15.16 -11.97
CA ILE A 179 3.42 13.83 -12.42
C ILE A 179 2.43 12.76 -11.95
N GLY A 180 2.08 12.75 -10.67
CA GLY A 180 1.18 11.76 -10.08
C GLY A 180 -0.22 11.79 -10.67
N SER A 181 -0.76 12.96 -11.09
CA SER A 181 -2.05 13.04 -11.78
C SER A 181 -2.01 12.44 -13.18
N GLY A 182 -0.92 12.63 -13.91
CA GLY A 182 -0.70 11.99 -15.21
C GLY A 182 -0.55 10.48 -15.05
N PHE A 183 0.29 10.07 -14.10
CA PHE A 183 0.58 8.65 -13.86
C PHE A 183 -0.67 7.83 -13.53
N THR A 184 -1.56 8.33 -12.69
CA THR A 184 -2.81 7.62 -12.33
C THR A 184 -3.74 7.37 -13.53
N LYS A 185 -3.60 8.12 -14.63
CA LYS A 185 -4.34 7.88 -15.87
C LYS A 185 -3.71 6.82 -16.76
N TRP A 186 -2.43 6.52 -16.56
CA TRP A 186 -1.66 5.59 -17.38
C TRP A 186 -1.46 4.22 -16.70
N ILE A 187 -1.78 4.10 -15.42
CA ILE A 187 -1.75 2.80 -14.73
C ILE A 187 -2.71 1.85 -15.45
N SER A 188 -2.15 0.79 -16.02
CA SER A 188 -2.90 -0.22 -16.76
C SER A 188 -2.08 -1.51 -16.87
N ASP A 189 -2.78 -2.61 -16.96
CA ASP A 189 -2.22 -3.94 -17.26
C ASP A 189 -1.98 -4.19 -18.75
N LYS A 190 -2.39 -3.26 -19.63
CA LYS A 190 -2.30 -3.41 -21.08
C LYS A 190 -0.87 -3.54 -21.63
N ALA A 191 0.11 -3.06 -20.87
CA ALA A 191 1.53 -3.14 -21.25
C ALA A 191 2.19 -4.45 -20.86
N PHE A 192 1.53 -5.28 -20.04
CA PHE A 192 2.08 -6.58 -19.66
C PHE A 192 1.87 -7.61 -20.76
N TRP A 193 2.90 -8.40 -20.99
CA TRP A 193 2.90 -9.49 -21.95
C TRP A 193 3.69 -10.67 -21.41
N VAL A 194 3.55 -11.83 -22.03
CA VAL A 194 4.22 -13.07 -21.61
C VAL A 194 5.21 -13.50 -22.68
N ALA A 195 6.48 -13.62 -22.30
CA ALA A 195 7.55 -14.08 -23.18
C ALA A 195 7.52 -15.62 -23.39
N GLU A 196 8.18 -16.09 -24.43
CA GLU A 196 8.19 -17.50 -24.86
C GLU A 196 8.75 -18.47 -23.80
N GLN A 197 9.68 -17.99 -22.94
CA GLN A 197 10.27 -18.78 -21.86
C GLN A 197 9.30 -19.06 -20.69
N CYS A 198 8.04 -18.66 -20.78
CA CYS A 198 7.04 -18.91 -19.74
C CYS A 198 6.84 -20.40 -19.48
N VAL A 199 7.12 -20.83 -18.26
CA VAL A 199 6.95 -22.23 -17.81
C VAL A 199 5.52 -22.56 -17.36
N ARG A 200 4.58 -21.65 -17.50
CA ARG A 200 3.14 -21.82 -17.20
C ARG A 200 2.86 -22.31 -15.79
N CYS A 201 3.59 -21.80 -14.80
CA CYS A 201 3.50 -22.24 -13.42
C CYS A 201 2.38 -21.56 -12.60
N GLY A 202 1.75 -20.48 -13.10
CA GLY A 202 0.69 -19.75 -12.42
C GLY A 202 1.12 -18.80 -11.30
N LYS A 203 2.40 -18.73 -10.93
CA LYS A 203 2.87 -17.88 -9.81
C LYS A 203 2.54 -16.40 -9.97
N CYS A 204 2.49 -15.90 -11.20
CA CYS A 204 2.09 -14.51 -11.46
C CYS A 204 0.62 -14.24 -11.08
N ALA A 205 -0.27 -15.20 -11.30
CA ALA A 205 -1.68 -15.09 -10.91
C ALA A 205 -1.84 -15.19 -9.38
N GLU A 206 -1.12 -16.12 -8.73
CA GLU A 206 -1.12 -16.26 -7.27
C GLU A 206 -0.56 -15.01 -6.58
N ALA A 207 0.49 -14.40 -7.15
CA ALA A 207 1.13 -13.22 -6.60
C ALA A 207 0.35 -11.93 -6.87
N CYS A 208 -0.67 -11.94 -7.74
CA CYS A 208 -1.43 -10.72 -8.04
C CYS A 208 -2.38 -10.37 -6.89
N PRO A 209 -2.11 -9.28 -6.13
CA PRO A 209 -2.89 -8.97 -4.92
C PRO A 209 -4.35 -8.62 -5.22
N VAL A 210 -4.66 -8.27 -6.46
CA VAL A 210 -6.02 -7.88 -6.90
C VAL A 210 -6.69 -8.92 -7.80
N GLY A 211 -6.03 -10.07 -8.01
CA GLY A 211 -6.57 -11.15 -8.83
C GLY A 211 -6.81 -10.75 -10.29
N ASP A 212 -6.02 -9.84 -10.85
CA ASP A 212 -6.16 -9.32 -12.21
C ASP A 212 -5.65 -10.28 -13.30
N ILE A 213 -5.10 -11.44 -12.91
CA ILE A 213 -4.51 -12.40 -13.85
C ILE A 213 -5.28 -13.71 -13.79
N ASP A 214 -5.89 -14.09 -14.90
CA ASP A 214 -6.47 -15.41 -15.08
C ASP A 214 -5.39 -16.42 -15.48
N PHE A 215 -5.44 -17.58 -14.84
CA PHE A 215 -4.53 -18.68 -15.13
C PHE A 215 -5.28 -20.01 -15.14
N GLN A 216 -5.02 -20.80 -16.17
CA GLN A 216 -5.42 -22.21 -16.27
C GLN A 216 -4.17 -23.05 -16.48
N GLN A 217 -4.08 -24.18 -15.80
CA GLN A 217 -2.93 -25.07 -15.90
C GLN A 217 -2.60 -25.42 -17.36
N GLY A 218 -1.34 -25.28 -17.73
CA GLY A 218 -0.86 -25.51 -19.09
C GLY A 218 -1.10 -24.37 -20.09
N LYS A 219 -1.86 -23.32 -19.72
CA LYS A 219 -2.07 -22.14 -20.57
C LYS A 219 -1.18 -20.97 -20.14
N LEU A 220 -1.01 -20.00 -21.01
CA LEU A 220 -0.37 -18.73 -20.68
C LEU A 220 -1.30 -17.90 -19.78
N PRO A 221 -0.76 -17.16 -18.78
CA PRO A 221 -1.53 -16.23 -17.99
C PRO A 221 -2.08 -15.09 -18.86
N GLN A 222 -3.26 -14.58 -18.50
CA GLN A 222 -3.93 -13.50 -19.22
C GLN A 222 -4.41 -12.44 -18.22
N TRP A 223 -4.14 -11.17 -18.51
CA TRP A 223 -4.65 -10.04 -17.70
C TRP A 223 -6.11 -9.79 -18.03
N LYS A 224 -6.92 -9.54 -17.00
CA LYS A 224 -8.38 -9.35 -17.10
C LYS A 224 -8.78 -7.99 -17.66
N HIS A 225 -7.88 -7.02 -17.64
CA HIS A 225 -8.14 -5.62 -18.02
C HIS A 225 -9.36 -5.01 -17.29
N ASN A 226 -9.53 -5.38 -16.00
CA ASN A 226 -10.67 -4.97 -15.16
C ASN A 226 -10.44 -3.63 -14.43
N GLY A 227 -9.30 -2.98 -14.67
CA GLY A 227 -8.93 -1.69 -14.06
C GLY A 227 -8.49 -1.78 -12.60
N LEU A 228 -8.21 -2.99 -12.08
CA LEU A 228 -7.70 -3.18 -10.72
C LEU A 228 -6.17 -3.22 -10.65
N CYS A 229 -5.47 -3.38 -11.77
CA CYS A 229 -4.02 -3.41 -11.79
C CYS A 229 -3.43 -2.13 -11.19
N MET A 230 -2.52 -2.29 -10.22
CA MET A 230 -1.82 -1.19 -9.55
C MET A 230 -0.45 -0.89 -10.16
N ASN A 231 -0.02 -1.61 -11.17
CA ASN A 231 1.37 -1.62 -11.65
C ASN A 231 2.38 -1.85 -10.51
N CYS A 232 2.07 -2.76 -9.59
CA CYS A 232 2.95 -3.10 -8.48
C CYS A 232 4.10 -4.04 -8.87
N PHE A 233 4.05 -4.63 -10.08
CA PHE A 233 5.02 -5.59 -10.62
C PHE A 233 5.19 -6.86 -9.78
N SER A 234 4.25 -7.20 -8.90
CA SER A 234 4.30 -8.45 -8.14
C SER A 234 4.38 -9.67 -9.06
N CYS A 235 3.61 -9.68 -10.15
CA CYS A 235 3.66 -10.73 -11.17
C CYS A 235 5.06 -10.89 -11.79
N TYR A 236 5.75 -9.80 -12.07
CA TYR A 236 7.13 -9.79 -12.58
C TYR A 236 8.11 -10.34 -11.55
N HIS A 237 8.08 -9.82 -10.32
CA HIS A 237 9.03 -10.20 -9.27
C HIS A 237 8.90 -11.66 -8.81
N HIS A 238 7.72 -12.26 -8.92
CA HIS A 238 7.49 -13.66 -8.57
C HIS A 238 7.63 -14.62 -9.76
N CYS A 239 7.95 -14.13 -10.96
CA CYS A 239 8.10 -14.97 -12.12
C CYS A 239 9.47 -15.69 -12.12
N PRO A 240 9.53 -17.02 -11.91
CA PRO A 240 10.80 -17.74 -11.82
C PRO A 240 11.53 -17.83 -13.17
N ALA A 241 10.81 -17.61 -14.27
CA ALA A 241 11.34 -17.65 -15.62
C ALA A 241 11.62 -16.25 -16.21
N HIS A 242 11.38 -15.17 -15.42
CA HIS A 242 11.48 -13.79 -15.90
C HIS A 242 10.77 -13.58 -17.25
N ALA A 243 9.55 -14.11 -17.36
CA ALA A 243 8.78 -14.15 -18.61
C ALA A 243 7.67 -13.09 -18.68
N ILE A 244 7.65 -12.13 -17.73
CA ILE A 244 6.68 -11.02 -17.71
C ILE A 244 7.43 -9.71 -17.89
#